data_c1362bf6d06012034f1153c4650da93f
#
_entry.id   c1362bf6d06012034f1153c4650da93f
#
_cell.length_a   1.000
_cell.length_b   1.000
_cell.length_c   1.000
_cell.angle_alpha   90.00
_cell.angle_beta   90.00
_cell.angle_gamma   90.00
#
_symmetry.space_group_name_H-M   'P 1'
#
loop_
_entity.id
_entity.type
_entity.pdbx_description
1 polymer ?
#
loop_
_entity_poly.entity_id
_entity_poly.type
_entity_poly.pdbx_seq_one_letter_code
_entity_poly.pdbx_strand_id
1 'polypeptide(L)'
;MLPIVGMRDVLKFQLSVYAIKQVGPVKLILAHMGGWRNWDQVEQLLSDTPVRLDTAFTLGDMAPANDGFYSPEELHMMGAEQFTRMIRLFGYERIYFGTDSPWGGQKESLDLIRALPLPQDQLDAILGGNAQKLLDLT
;
A
#
# COMPACT_ATOMS: atom_id res chain seq x y z
N MET A 1 -19.67 -2.12 13.71
CA MET A 1 -20.13 -2.83 12.49
C MET A 1 -18.98 -2.76 11.51
N LEU A 2 -18.28 -3.86 11.30
CA LEU A 2 -17.31 -3.92 10.22
C LEU A 2 -18.01 -3.42 8.96
N PRO A 3 -17.43 -2.49 8.18
CA PRO A 3 -17.88 -2.34 6.84
C PRO A 3 -17.70 -3.72 6.22
N ILE A 4 -18.81 -4.39 6.05
CA ILE A 4 -18.84 -5.61 5.24
C ILE A 4 -18.25 -5.13 3.92
N VAL A 5 -17.02 -5.52 3.66
CA VAL A 5 -16.52 -5.53 2.30
C VAL A 5 -17.52 -6.40 1.58
N GLY A 6 -18.52 -5.77 1.03
CA GLY A 6 -19.67 -6.45 0.49
C GLY A 6 -19.18 -7.33 -0.64
N MET A 7 -19.88 -8.44 -0.91
CA MET A 7 -19.59 -9.34 -2.02
C MET A 7 -19.33 -8.56 -3.34
N ARG A 8 -19.92 -7.37 -3.49
CA ARG A 8 -19.69 -6.44 -4.60
C ARG A 8 -18.25 -5.88 -4.63
N ASP A 9 -17.64 -5.63 -3.48
CA ASP A 9 -16.29 -5.07 -3.41
C ASP A 9 -15.24 -6.15 -3.66
N VAL A 10 -15.49 -7.38 -3.20
CA VAL A 10 -14.67 -8.55 -3.54
C VAL A 10 -14.72 -8.82 -5.04
N LEU A 11 -15.91 -8.79 -5.65
CA LEU A 11 -16.06 -8.95 -7.11
C LEU A 11 -15.36 -7.85 -7.89
N LYS A 12 -15.46 -6.59 -7.45
CA LYS A 12 -14.75 -5.48 -8.10
C LYS A 12 -13.24 -5.66 -8.03
N PHE A 13 -12.72 -6.07 -6.88
CA PHE A 13 -11.29 -6.35 -6.74
C PHE A 13 -10.85 -7.49 -7.66
N GLN A 14 -11.58 -8.60 -7.70
CA GLN A 14 -11.28 -9.73 -8.59
C GLN A 14 -11.33 -9.36 -10.07
N LEU A 15 -12.29 -8.53 -10.49
CA LEU A 15 -12.36 -8.01 -11.86
C LEU A 15 -11.16 -7.11 -12.18
N SER A 16 -10.72 -6.29 -11.22
CA SER A 16 -9.52 -5.46 -11.38
C SER A 16 -8.27 -6.32 -11.53
N VAL A 17 -8.13 -7.37 -10.72
CA VAL A 17 -7.02 -8.34 -10.83
C VAL A 17 -7.02 -9.02 -12.20
N TYR A 18 -8.20 -9.46 -12.65
CA TYR A 18 -8.32 -10.07 -13.97
C TYR A 18 -7.88 -9.11 -15.08
N ALA A 19 -8.38 -7.87 -15.04
CA ALA A 19 -8.00 -6.84 -16.02
C ALA A 19 -6.49 -6.58 -16.02
N ILE A 20 -5.87 -6.45 -14.84
CA ILE A 20 -4.43 -6.25 -14.69
C ILE A 20 -3.65 -7.40 -15.36
N LYS A 21 -4.07 -8.64 -15.16
CA LYS A 21 -3.42 -9.82 -15.75
C LYS A 21 -3.59 -9.90 -17.27
N GLN A 22 -4.65 -9.32 -17.84
CA GLN A 22 -4.90 -9.34 -19.27
C GLN A 22 -4.20 -8.22 -20.04
N VAL A 23 -4.00 -7.06 -19.42
CA VAL A 23 -3.47 -5.87 -20.12
C VAL A 23 -1.97 -5.99 -20.41
N GLY A 24 -1.25 -6.87 -19.73
CA GLY A 24 0.19 -7.05 -19.92
C GLY A 24 1.04 -5.98 -19.21
N PRO A 25 2.28 -5.73 -19.66
CA PRO A 25 3.23 -4.88 -18.93
C PRO A 25 2.86 -3.40 -19.03
N VAL A 26 2.08 -2.90 -18.08
CA VAL A 26 1.74 -1.49 -17.90
C VAL A 26 2.44 -0.96 -16.65
N LYS A 27 2.93 0.29 -16.70
CA LYS A 27 3.40 1.00 -15.51
C LYS A 27 2.21 1.37 -14.65
N LEU A 28 1.73 0.44 -13.82
CA LEU A 28 0.57 0.61 -12.96
C LEU A 28 1.02 0.64 -11.50
N ILE A 29 0.66 1.72 -10.80
CA ILE A 29 0.84 1.85 -9.36
C ILE A 29 -0.54 1.76 -8.72
N LEU A 30 -0.71 0.83 -7.79
CA LEU A 30 -1.93 0.66 -7.03
C LEU A 30 -1.79 1.36 -5.68
N ALA A 31 -2.72 2.25 -5.38
CA ALA A 31 -2.76 2.98 -4.12
C ALA A 31 -3.00 2.04 -2.92
N HIS A 32 -2.59 2.51 -1.73
CA HIS A 32 -2.86 1.85 -0.45
C HIS A 32 -2.36 0.40 -0.40
N MET A 33 -1.14 0.17 -0.84
CA MET A 33 -0.54 -1.18 -0.95
C MET A 33 -1.42 -2.15 -1.76
N GLY A 34 -2.06 -1.63 -2.80
CA GLY A 34 -2.87 -2.42 -3.74
C GLY A 34 -4.36 -2.53 -3.42
N GLY A 35 -4.80 -2.01 -2.28
CA GLY A 35 -6.22 -1.99 -1.97
C GLY A 35 -6.52 -1.83 -0.48
N TRP A 36 -7.46 -0.98 -0.16
CA TRP A 36 -7.90 -0.73 1.19
C TRP A 36 -8.34 -2.01 1.90
N ARG A 37 -7.55 -2.46 2.90
CA ARG A 37 -7.82 -3.63 3.76
C ARG A 37 -7.98 -4.97 3.04
N ASN A 38 -7.67 -5.06 1.74
CA ASN A 38 -7.69 -6.30 0.97
C ASN A 38 -6.29 -6.90 0.79
N TRP A 39 -5.36 -6.58 1.68
CA TRP A 39 -3.94 -6.86 1.51
C TRP A 39 -3.59 -8.34 1.39
N ASP A 40 -4.29 -9.23 2.10
CA ASP A 40 -4.09 -10.67 1.94
C ASP A 40 -4.44 -11.15 0.52
N GLN A 41 -5.50 -10.57 -0.07
CA GLN A 41 -5.86 -10.87 -1.46
C GLN A 41 -4.86 -10.25 -2.45
N VAL A 42 -4.34 -9.06 -2.15
CA VAL A 42 -3.27 -8.43 -2.94
C VAL A 42 -2.03 -9.32 -2.96
N GLU A 43 -1.59 -9.83 -1.80
CA GLU A 43 -0.48 -10.77 -1.71
C GLU A 43 -0.70 -12.02 -2.58
N GLN A 44 -1.89 -12.62 -2.48
CA GLN A 44 -2.21 -13.86 -3.17
C GLN A 44 -2.38 -13.71 -4.68
N LEU A 45 -2.96 -12.59 -5.13
CA LEU A 45 -3.44 -12.45 -6.50
C LEU A 45 -2.58 -11.55 -7.38
N LEU A 46 -1.75 -10.70 -6.79
CA LEU A 46 -0.99 -9.69 -7.52
C LEU A 46 0.54 -9.80 -7.37
N SER A 47 1.04 -10.65 -6.47
CA SER A 47 2.49 -10.77 -6.24
C SER A 47 3.25 -11.28 -7.47
N ASP A 48 2.60 -12.07 -8.32
CA ASP A 48 3.13 -12.61 -9.58
C ASP A 48 2.98 -11.65 -10.77
N THR A 49 2.44 -10.46 -10.55
CA THR A 49 2.21 -9.43 -11.58
C THR A 49 3.26 -8.33 -11.50
N PRO A 50 3.45 -7.52 -12.56
CA PRO A 50 4.41 -6.40 -12.56
C PRO A 50 3.86 -5.13 -11.90
N VAL A 51 2.76 -5.19 -11.17
CA VAL A 51 2.18 -4.01 -10.51
C VAL A 51 3.14 -3.43 -9.48
N ARG A 52 3.03 -2.14 -9.28
CA ARG A 52 3.69 -1.36 -8.25
C ARG A 52 2.69 -0.95 -7.20
N LEU A 53 3.14 -0.70 -5.99
CA LEU A 53 2.29 -0.36 -4.86
C LEU A 53 2.77 0.96 -4.26
N ASP A 54 1.85 1.79 -3.77
CA ASP A 54 2.23 2.91 -2.93
C ASP A 54 1.87 2.67 -1.45
N THR A 55 2.56 3.38 -0.57
CA THR A 55 2.41 3.23 0.88
C THR A 55 1.34 4.14 1.48
N ALA A 56 0.66 4.92 0.65
CA ALA A 56 -0.28 5.93 1.12
C ALA A 56 -1.33 5.32 2.04
N PHE A 57 -1.51 5.93 3.21
CA PHE A 57 -2.57 5.62 4.16
C PHE A 57 -2.74 4.12 4.45
N THR A 58 -1.63 3.43 4.73
CA THR A 58 -1.64 1.97 4.88
C THR A 58 -1.06 1.50 6.20
N LEU A 59 0.09 2.03 6.62
CA LEU A 59 0.83 1.57 7.79
C LEU A 59 0.43 2.34 9.05
N GLY A 60 0.24 1.62 10.17
CA GLY A 60 -0.08 2.21 11.46
C GLY A 60 -1.57 2.41 11.69
N ASP A 61 -1.93 3.50 12.31
CA ASP A 61 -3.31 3.82 12.64
C ASP A 61 -3.81 5.00 11.82
N MET A 62 -5.08 4.97 11.46
CA MET A 62 -5.75 6.14 10.90
C MET A 62 -5.78 7.24 11.94
N ALA A 63 -5.33 8.44 11.58
CA ALA A 63 -5.56 9.61 12.41
C ALA A 63 -7.09 9.77 12.61
N PRO A 64 -7.54 10.02 13.84
CA PRO A 64 -8.94 10.17 14.11
C PRO A 64 -9.45 11.53 13.58
N ALA A 65 -9.61 11.65 12.27
CA ALA A 65 -10.59 12.58 11.71
C ALA A 65 -11.99 12.01 11.95
N ASN A 66 -12.10 11.08 12.90
CA ASN A 66 -13.33 10.43 13.16
C ASN A 66 -13.90 11.04 14.44
N ASP A 67 -15.03 11.55 14.31
CA ASP A 67 -15.96 12.01 15.31
C ASP A 67 -16.55 10.83 16.15
N GLY A 68 -15.81 9.74 16.30
CA GLY A 68 -16.23 8.53 17.02
C GLY A 68 -16.98 7.51 16.18
N PHE A 69 -16.97 7.65 14.85
CA PHE A 69 -17.65 6.72 13.94
C PHE A 69 -16.99 5.35 13.88
N TYR A 70 -15.66 5.31 13.99
CA TYR A 70 -14.89 4.05 14.00
C TYR A 70 -14.38 3.72 15.39
N SER A 71 -14.35 2.44 15.75
CA SER A 71 -13.68 1.97 16.95
C SER A 71 -12.14 2.08 16.81
N PRO A 72 -11.38 2.08 17.92
CA PRO A 72 -9.92 2.05 17.85
C PRO A 72 -9.37 0.89 17.01
N GLU A 73 -10.01 -0.28 17.08
CA GLU A 73 -9.61 -1.45 16.31
C GLU A 73 -9.86 -1.27 14.81
N GLU A 74 -10.94 -0.57 14.46
CA GLU A 74 -11.25 -0.24 13.06
C GLU A 74 -10.32 0.84 12.49
N LEU A 75 -9.70 1.66 13.36
CA LEU A 75 -8.70 2.65 12.96
C LEU A 75 -7.32 2.03 12.70
N HIS A 76 -7.08 0.82 13.23
CA HIS A 76 -5.83 0.11 12.95
C HIS A 76 -5.79 -0.34 11.50
N MET A 77 -4.69 0.00 10.85
CA MET A 77 -4.41 -0.36 9.47
C MET A 77 -3.45 -1.57 9.41
N MET A 78 -2.53 -1.59 8.48
CA MET A 78 -1.55 -2.66 8.37
C MET A 78 -0.46 -2.52 9.44
N GLY A 79 -0.14 -3.61 10.12
CA GLY A 79 1.01 -3.69 11.02
C GLY A 79 2.34 -3.78 10.26
N ALA A 80 3.43 -3.42 10.93
CA ALA A 80 4.77 -3.41 10.35
C ALA A 80 5.23 -4.79 9.82
N GLU A 81 4.79 -5.87 10.45
CA GLU A 81 5.13 -7.24 10.03
C GLU A 81 4.55 -7.56 8.64
N GLN A 82 3.24 -7.37 8.46
CA GLN A 82 2.59 -7.58 7.17
C GLN A 82 3.15 -6.64 6.11
N PHE A 83 3.35 -5.37 6.46
CA PHE A 83 3.91 -4.38 5.55
C PHE A 83 5.30 -4.79 5.04
N THR A 84 6.19 -5.21 5.94
CA THR A 84 7.53 -5.70 5.59
C THR A 84 7.45 -6.98 4.74
N ARG A 85 6.53 -7.88 5.06
CA ARG A 85 6.29 -9.10 4.27
C ARG A 85 5.87 -8.75 2.84
N MET A 86 4.95 -7.82 2.67
CA MET A 86 4.52 -7.35 1.34
C MET A 86 5.67 -6.71 0.55
N ILE A 87 6.50 -5.87 1.21
CA ILE A 87 7.68 -5.30 0.56
C ILE A 87 8.61 -6.40 0.03
N ARG A 88 8.85 -7.43 0.83
CA ARG A 88 9.70 -8.56 0.40
C ARG A 88 9.07 -9.38 -0.72
N LEU A 89 7.76 -9.57 -0.70
CA LEU A 89 7.02 -10.35 -1.68
C LEU A 89 6.97 -9.67 -3.05
N PHE A 90 6.71 -8.36 -3.06
CA PHE A 90 6.64 -7.57 -4.31
C PHE A 90 8.02 -7.10 -4.79
N GLY A 91 9.00 -6.97 -3.88
CA GLY A 91 10.28 -6.33 -4.14
C GLY A 91 10.24 -4.83 -3.84
N TYR A 92 11.20 -4.33 -3.07
CA TYR A 92 11.23 -2.93 -2.64
C TYR A 92 11.30 -1.94 -3.81
N GLU A 93 11.82 -2.36 -4.96
CA GLU A 93 11.90 -1.53 -6.17
C GLU A 93 10.53 -1.21 -6.77
N ARG A 94 9.49 -1.92 -6.35
CA ARG A 94 8.12 -1.73 -6.80
C ARG A 94 7.24 -1.00 -5.76
N ILE A 95 7.84 -0.54 -4.66
CA ILE A 95 7.14 0.17 -3.59
C ILE A 95 7.48 1.65 -3.66
N TYR A 96 6.45 2.49 -3.58
CA TYR A 96 6.55 3.94 -3.71
C TYR A 96 5.99 4.62 -2.48
N PHE A 97 6.71 5.59 -1.94
CA PHE A 97 6.24 6.37 -0.80
C PHE A 97 5.10 7.31 -1.20
N GLY A 98 4.02 7.23 -0.47
CA GLY A 98 2.88 8.13 -0.54
C GLY A 98 2.27 8.34 0.85
N THR A 99 1.48 9.38 1.05
CA THR A 99 0.88 9.72 2.35
C THR A 99 -0.62 9.89 2.32
N ASP A 100 -1.21 10.08 1.15
CA ASP A 100 -2.63 10.42 1.00
C ASP A 100 -3.04 11.67 1.80
N SER A 101 -2.14 12.66 1.86
CA SER A 101 -2.42 13.93 2.51
C SER A 101 -3.61 14.65 1.85
N PRO A 102 -4.56 15.21 2.60
CA PRO A 102 -4.50 15.51 4.04
C PRO A 102 -5.02 14.38 4.96
N TRP A 103 -5.45 13.25 4.43
CA TRP A 103 -6.02 12.14 5.21
C TRP A 103 -4.95 11.39 6.01
N GLY A 104 -3.75 11.25 5.47
CA GLY A 104 -2.57 10.75 6.17
C GLY A 104 -1.59 11.86 6.55
N GLY A 105 -1.01 11.80 7.74
CA GLY A 105 0.04 12.71 8.19
C GLY A 105 1.35 12.42 7.44
N GLN A 106 1.94 13.43 6.79
CA GLN A 106 3.16 13.25 5.99
C GLN A 106 4.35 12.83 6.86
N LYS A 107 4.52 13.52 8.00
CA LYS A 107 5.62 13.23 8.92
C LYS A 107 5.46 11.86 9.56
N GLU A 108 4.28 11.54 10.04
CA GLU A 108 3.96 10.28 10.67
C GLU A 108 4.18 9.10 9.70
N SER A 109 3.71 9.23 8.47
CA SER A 109 3.93 8.23 7.42
C SER A 109 5.41 8.01 7.13
N LEU A 110 6.19 9.09 7.06
CA LEU A 110 7.63 9.03 6.87
C LEU A 110 8.34 8.33 8.03
N ASP A 111 7.98 8.69 9.26
CA ASP A 111 8.57 8.12 10.47
C ASP A 111 8.26 6.61 10.58
N LEU A 112 7.04 6.19 10.24
CA LEU A 112 6.65 4.79 10.20
C LEU A 112 7.45 3.97 9.18
N ILE A 113 7.64 4.50 7.97
CA ILE A 113 8.45 3.81 6.94
C ILE A 113 9.91 3.71 7.38
N ARG A 114 10.48 4.78 7.94
CA ARG A 114 11.86 4.78 8.44
C ARG A 114 12.11 3.83 9.60
N ALA A 115 11.08 3.53 10.37
CA ALA A 115 11.15 2.59 11.50
C ALA A 115 11.06 1.11 11.07
N LEU A 116 10.80 0.81 9.79
CA LEU A 116 10.75 -0.57 9.30
C LEU A 116 12.12 -1.25 9.39
N PRO A 117 12.17 -2.55 9.69
CA PRO A 117 13.40 -3.31 9.76
C PRO A 117 13.93 -3.68 8.37
N LEU A 118 14.25 -2.66 7.58
CA LEU A 118 14.78 -2.79 6.22
C LEU A 118 16.17 -2.17 6.13
N PRO A 119 17.04 -2.67 5.22
CA PRO A 119 18.29 -2.01 4.89
C PRO A 119 18.08 -0.57 4.42
N GLN A 120 19.06 0.32 4.72
CA GLN A 120 18.95 1.75 4.42
C GLN A 120 18.76 2.02 2.93
N ASP A 121 19.46 1.28 2.07
CA ASP A 121 19.34 1.40 0.61
C ASP A 121 17.92 1.08 0.10
N GLN A 122 17.24 0.12 0.73
CA GLN A 122 15.85 -0.19 0.42
C GLN A 122 14.90 0.91 0.90
N LEU A 123 15.13 1.46 2.09
CA LEU A 123 14.36 2.60 2.59
C LEU A 123 14.51 3.82 1.68
N ASP A 124 15.73 4.14 1.26
CA ASP A 124 16.02 5.26 0.35
C ASP A 124 15.36 5.05 -1.02
N ALA A 125 15.35 3.82 -1.51
CA ALA A 125 14.65 3.48 -2.74
C ALA A 125 13.14 3.71 -2.63
N ILE A 126 12.50 3.23 -1.56
CA ILE A 126 11.07 3.39 -1.32
C ILE A 126 10.71 4.87 -1.14
N LEU A 127 11.49 5.62 -0.36
CA LEU A 127 11.21 7.00 -0.01
C LEU A 127 11.35 7.99 -1.16
N GLY A 128 12.02 7.62 -2.25
CA GLY A 128 12.15 8.51 -3.40
C GLY A 128 12.91 7.93 -4.60
N GLY A 129 13.89 7.07 -4.35
CA GLY A 129 14.73 6.52 -5.42
C GLY A 129 13.95 5.79 -6.52
N ASN A 130 12.92 5.04 -6.15
CA ASN A 130 12.07 4.35 -7.12
C ASN A 130 11.25 5.32 -7.98
N ALA A 131 10.72 6.40 -7.36
CA ALA A 131 9.97 7.42 -8.09
C ALA A 131 10.89 8.19 -9.06
N GLN A 132 12.10 8.54 -8.63
CA GLN A 132 13.09 9.17 -9.50
C GLN A 132 13.40 8.32 -10.73
N LYS A 133 13.63 7.03 -10.54
CA LYS A 133 13.88 6.09 -11.66
C LYS A 133 12.66 5.93 -12.58
N LEU A 134 11.45 5.86 -12.01
CA LEU A 134 10.23 5.70 -12.79
C LEU A 134 9.95 6.90 -13.70
N LEU A 135 10.28 8.10 -13.19
CA LEU A 135 10.02 9.39 -13.86
C LEU A 135 11.24 9.90 -14.66
N ASP A 136 12.31 9.12 -14.73
CA ASP A 136 13.57 9.50 -15.39
C ASP A 136 14.14 10.84 -14.87
N LEU A 137 13.97 11.10 -13.56
CA LEU A 137 14.54 12.27 -12.90
C LEU A 137 15.96 11.96 -12.45
N THR A 138 16.93 12.37 -13.22
CA THR A 138 18.37 12.26 -12.91
C THR A 138 18.93 13.59 -12.45
#